data_8229bbccf3790d2131d93ddac2beea7e
#
_entry.id   8229bbccf3790d2131d93ddac2beea7e
#
_cell.length_a   1.000
_cell.length_b   1.000
_cell.length_c   1.000
_cell.angle_alpha   90.00
_cell.angle_beta   90.00
_cell.angle_gamma   90.00
#
_symmetry.space_group_name_H-M   'P 1'
#
loop_
_entity.id
_entity.type
_entity.pdbx_description
1 polymer ?
#
loop_
_entity_poly.entity_id
_entity_poly.type
_entity_poly.pdbx_seq_one_letter_code
_entity_poly.pdbx_strand_id
1 'polypeptide(L)'
;MKADNIKNIISDIDHLPYRAILFDGTWGIGKSYAVNEALEANPNVCKISMFGLKDPKQIYHEALFQLALKNNIGGKIGEIANNVLDGLSKIWDKVGQAKEVVQSIANERELFLLLSKEFTSVHIIVIDDLERMSDDINLEDIFGIIEELKQCNYVKVIVIANTDEIQSGKKVVFEKYNEKVIERIYHITERAEKVTWSKMNIHADFVE
;
A
#
# COMPACT_ATOMS: atom_id res chain seq x y z
N MET A 1 8.12 -21.23 -1.45
CA MET A 1 7.25 -21.46 -2.62
C MET A 1 7.81 -20.74 -3.85
N LYS A 2 7.37 -21.09 -5.08
CA LYS A 2 7.77 -20.40 -6.31
C LYS A 2 7.08 -19.04 -6.43
N ALA A 3 7.74 -18.07 -7.07
CA ALA A 3 7.16 -16.76 -7.34
C ALA A 3 5.86 -16.83 -8.19
N ASP A 4 5.73 -17.79 -9.10
CA ASP A 4 4.52 -17.99 -9.90
C ASP A 4 3.27 -18.29 -9.05
N ASN A 5 3.44 -18.86 -7.85
CA ASN A 5 2.33 -19.14 -6.95
C ASN A 5 1.71 -17.86 -6.35
N ILE A 6 2.42 -16.74 -6.39
CA ILE A 6 1.90 -15.43 -5.97
C ILE A 6 0.63 -15.09 -6.75
N LYS A 7 0.60 -15.37 -8.06
CA LYS A 7 -0.57 -15.10 -8.92
C LYS A 7 -1.81 -15.86 -8.45
N ASN A 8 -1.65 -17.13 -8.05
CA ASN A 8 -2.76 -17.95 -7.57
C ASN A 8 -3.30 -17.41 -6.22
N ILE A 9 -2.41 -16.97 -5.34
CA ILE A 9 -2.82 -16.38 -4.06
C ILE A 9 -3.57 -15.07 -4.29
N ILE A 10 -3.08 -14.24 -5.21
CA ILE A 10 -3.70 -12.95 -5.52
C ILE A 10 -5.03 -13.14 -6.24
N SER A 11 -5.18 -14.15 -7.12
CA SER A 11 -6.46 -14.42 -7.78
C SER A 11 -7.57 -14.77 -6.79
N ASP A 12 -7.22 -15.36 -5.66
CA ASP A 12 -8.17 -15.73 -4.60
C ASP A 12 -8.22 -14.71 -3.45
N ILE A 13 -7.53 -13.57 -3.57
CA ILE A 13 -7.32 -12.64 -2.45
C ILE A 13 -8.63 -12.16 -1.82
N ASP A 14 -9.68 -11.98 -2.62
CA ASP A 14 -10.99 -11.54 -2.14
C ASP A 14 -11.64 -12.56 -1.19
N HIS A 15 -11.36 -13.85 -1.40
CA HIS A 15 -11.91 -14.97 -0.63
C HIS A 15 -11.01 -15.39 0.53
N LEU A 16 -9.76 -14.96 0.56
CA LEU A 16 -8.87 -15.28 1.66
C LEU A 16 -9.38 -14.64 2.96
N PRO A 17 -9.33 -15.36 4.11
CA PRO A 17 -9.72 -14.80 5.40
C PRO A 17 -8.74 -13.71 5.90
N TYR A 18 -7.55 -13.65 5.31
CA TYR A 18 -6.49 -12.75 5.71
C TYR A 18 -6.69 -11.35 5.12
N ARG A 19 -6.50 -10.32 5.94
CA ARG A 19 -6.55 -8.91 5.54
C ARG A 19 -5.17 -8.31 5.26
N ALA A 20 -4.13 -8.85 5.92
CA ALA A 20 -2.74 -8.49 5.65
C ALA A 20 -1.89 -9.73 5.42
N ILE A 21 -1.23 -9.79 4.27
CA ILE A 21 -0.31 -10.87 3.91
C ILE A 21 1.06 -10.31 3.56
N LEU A 22 2.11 -11.10 3.77
CA LEU A 22 3.48 -10.77 3.42
C LEU A 22 4.03 -11.79 2.42
N PHE A 23 4.57 -11.30 1.32
CA PHE A 23 5.45 -12.06 0.45
C PHE A 23 6.90 -11.75 0.81
N ASP A 24 7.55 -12.70 1.48
CA ASP A 24 8.92 -12.60 1.93
C ASP A 24 9.86 -13.42 1.04
N GLY A 25 11.07 -12.92 0.83
CA GLY A 25 12.12 -13.64 0.07
C GLY A 25 13.21 -12.72 -0.43
N THR A 26 14.30 -13.29 -0.92
CA THR A 26 15.48 -12.56 -1.36
C THR A 26 15.22 -11.60 -2.52
N TRP A 27 16.08 -10.60 -2.67
CA TRP A 27 16.01 -9.67 -3.81
C TRP A 27 16.19 -10.39 -5.15
N GLY A 28 15.48 -9.90 -6.16
CA GLY A 28 15.55 -10.44 -7.51
C GLY A 28 14.88 -11.80 -7.72
N ILE A 29 14.20 -12.35 -6.70
CA ILE A 29 13.48 -13.63 -6.83
C ILE A 29 12.17 -13.50 -7.62
N GLY A 30 11.68 -12.26 -7.85
CA GLY A 30 10.51 -12.00 -8.69
C GLY A 30 9.23 -11.65 -7.94
N LYS A 31 9.26 -11.37 -6.62
CA LYS A 31 8.07 -11.03 -5.80
C LYS A 31 7.26 -9.87 -6.37
N SER A 32 7.87 -8.69 -6.44
CA SER A 32 7.19 -7.47 -6.91
C SER A 32 6.73 -7.61 -8.36
N TYR A 33 7.51 -8.30 -9.21
CA TYR A 33 7.10 -8.59 -10.59
C TYR A 33 5.82 -9.44 -10.62
N ALA A 34 5.77 -10.55 -9.90
CA ALA A 34 4.62 -11.44 -9.88
C ALA A 34 3.37 -10.78 -9.28
N VAL A 35 3.53 -9.96 -8.21
CA VAL A 35 2.44 -9.17 -7.64
C VAL A 35 1.93 -8.15 -8.65
N ASN A 36 2.84 -7.43 -9.32
CA ASN A 36 2.49 -6.41 -10.31
C ASN A 36 1.75 -7.02 -11.49
N GLU A 37 2.21 -8.14 -12.02
CA GLU A 37 1.57 -8.84 -13.13
C GLU A 37 0.18 -9.38 -12.74
N ALA A 38 0.04 -9.93 -11.52
CA ALA A 38 -1.24 -10.45 -11.04
C ALA A 38 -2.29 -9.34 -10.82
N LEU A 39 -1.84 -8.12 -10.51
CA LEU A 39 -2.71 -6.98 -10.20
C LEU A 39 -2.81 -5.95 -11.33
N GLU A 40 -2.22 -6.22 -12.50
CA GLU A 40 -2.13 -5.25 -13.61
C GLU A 40 -3.50 -4.75 -14.08
N ALA A 41 -4.46 -5.66 -14.19
CA ALA A 41 -5.81 -5.36 -14.66
C ALA A 41 -6.77 -4.88 -13.55
N ASN A 42 -6.35 -4.89 -12.29
CA ASN A 42 -7.21 -4.51 -11.17
C ASN A 42 -7.16 -2.99 -10.93
N PRO A 43 -8.27 -2.24 -11.16
CA PRO A 43 -8.29 -0.80 -10.96
C PRO A 43 -8.22 -0.39 -9.48
N ASN A 44 -8.58 -1.29 -8.57
CA ASN A 44 -8.68 -1.01 -7.14
C ASN A 44 -7.36 -1.32 -6.38
N VAL A 45 -6.21 -1.10 -7.03
CA VAL A 45 -4.90 -1.38 -6.45
C VAL A 45 -4.09 -0.10 -6.30
N CYS A 46 -3.55 0.13 -5.11
CA CYS A 46 -2.55 1.15 -4.85
C CYS A 46 -1.21 0.46 -4.56
N LYS A 47 -0.14 0.89 -5.24
CA LYS A 47 1.20 0.34 -5.07
C LYS A 47 2.12 1.41 -4.53
N ILE A 48 2.68 1.16 -3.37
CA ILE A 48 3.47 2.12 -2.59
C ILE A 48 4.80 1.45 -2.25
N SER A 49 5.90 2.01 -2.76
CA SER A 49 7.24 1.59 -2.33
C SER A 49 7.65 2.37 -1.10
N MET A 50 8.16 1.68 -0.09
CA MET A 50 8.73 2.32 1.09
C MET A 50 10.05 3.02 0.79
N PHE A 51 10.68 2.69 -0.33
CA PHE A 51 11.92 3.33 -0.75
C PHE A 51 11.67 4.80 -1.13
N GLY A 52 12.33 5.69 -0.41
CA GLY A 52 12.25 7.13 -0.65
C GLY A 52 11.17 7.86 0.16
N LEU A 53 10.27 7.16 0.84
CA LEU A 53 9.37 7.79 1.80
C LEU A 53 10.15 8.26 3.03
N LYS A 54 9.73 9.38 3.61
CA LYS A 54 10.30 9.98 4.81
C LYS A 54 9.32 10.09 5.96
N ASP A 55 8.03 10.00 5.68
CA ASP A 55 6.94 10.03 6.66
C ASP A 55 6.01 8.85 6.36
N PRO A 56 5.69 8.00 7.35
CA PRO A 56 4.78 6.88 7.18
C PRO A 56 3.39 7.30 6.69
N LYS A 57 2.94 8.51 7.00
CA LYS A 57 1.65 9.05 6.53
C LYS A 57 1.57 9.20 5.00
N GLN A 58 2.71 9.29 4.32
CA GLN A 58 2.75 9.31 2.86
C GLN A 58 2.11 8.07 2.23
N ILE A 59 1.94 6.97 2.97
CA ILE A 59 1.17 5.80 2.53
C ILE A 59 -0.28 6.19 2.19
N TYR A 60 -0.93 7.00 3.03
CA TYR A 60 -2.30 7.47 2.76
C TYR A 60 -2.35 8.45 1.59
N HIS A 61 -1.35 9.35 1.50
CA HIS A 61 -1.22 10.28 0.38
C HIS A 61 -1.14 9.53 -0.96
N GLU A 62 -0.20 8.59 -1.08
CA GLU A 62 -0.01 7.79 -2.28
C GLU A 62 -1.24 6.95 -2.63
N ALA A 63 -1.89 6.35 -1.63
CA ALA A 63 -3.11 5.59 -1.84
C ALA A 63 -4.24 6.48 -2.40
N LEU A 64 -4.49 7.64 -1.80
CA LEU A 64 -5.50 8.59 -2.26
C LEU A 64 -5.21 9.09 -3.67
N PHE A 65 -3.96 9.45 -3.95
CA PHE A 65 -3.54 9.93 -5.26
C PHE A 65 -3.78 8.89 -6.36
N GLN A 66 -3.39 7.63 -6.10
CA GLN A 66 -3.58 6.55 -7.06
C GLN A 66 -5.06 6.21 -7.27
N LEU A 67 -5.86 6.22 -6.20
CA LEU A 67 -7.31 6.02 -6.30
C LEU A 67 -7.98 7.13 -7.10
N ALA A 68 -7.57 8.38 -6.92
CA ALA A 68 -8.10 9.52 -7.67
C ALA A 68 -7.82 9.39 -9.17
N LEU A 69 -6.59 8.97 -9.53
CA LEU A 69 -6.19 8.83 -10.93
C LEU A 69 -6.88 7.65 -11.65
N LYS A 70 -7.00 6.50 -10.98
CA LYS A 70 -7.44 5.25 -11.63
C LYS A 70 -8.96 5.15 -11.79
N ASN A 71 -9.70 5.66 -10.84
CA ASN A 71 -11.15 5.35 -10.76
C ASN A 71 -12.06 6.53 -11.18
N ASN A 72 -11.53 7.61 -11.73
CA ASN A 72 -12.29 8.86 -11.89
C ASN A 72 -13.01 9.30 -10.58
N ILE A 73 -12.53 8.79 -9.44
CA ILE A 73 -13.05 9.09 -8.11
C ILE A 73 -12.68 10.53 -7.71
N GLY A 74 -11.87 11.22 -8.53
CA GLY A 74 -11.54 12.62 -8.29
C GLY A 74 -12.77 13.49 -7.98
N GLY A 75 -13.91 13.20 -8.62
CA GLY A 75 -15.20 13.81 -8.27
C GLY A 75 -15.69 13.42 -6.87
N LYS A 76 -15.64 12.15 -6.51
CA LYS A 76 -16.06 11.66 -5.18
C LYS A 76 -15.08 12.07 -4.08
N ILE A 77 -13.78 12.03 -4.34
CA ILE A 77 -12.76 12.53 -3.40
C ILE A 77 -12.98 14.04 -3.20
N GLY A 78 -13.24 14.79 -4.27
CA GLY A 78 -13.58 16.21 -4.21
C GLY A 78 -14.87 16.46 -3.46
N GLU A 79 -15.89 15.64 -3.66
CA GLU A 79 -17.17 15.74 -2.95
C GLU A 79 -17.03 15.40 -1.47
N ILE A 80 -16.32 14.33 -1.13
CA ILE A 80 -16.03 13.97 0.26
C ILE A 80 -15.13 15.01 0.92
N ALA A 81 -14.10 15.49 0.22
CA ALA A 81 -13.26 16.57 0.72
C ALA A 81 -14.05 17.87 0.90
N ASN A 82 -14.95 18.22 -0.05
CA ASN A 82 -15.83 19.38 0.08
C ASN A 82 -16.85 19.20 1.22
N ASN A 83 -17.43 18.01 1.40
CA ASN A 83 -18.35 17.74 2.50
C ASN A 83 -17.65 17.80 3.86
N VAL A 84 -16.41 17.36 3.93
CA VAL A 84 -15.56 17.50 5.13
C VAL A 84 -15.21 18.98 5.33
N LEU A 85 -14.86 19.71 4.28
CA LEU A 85 -14.57 21.14 4.30
C LEU A 85 -15.83 21.96 4.63
N ASP A 86 -17.01 21.61 4.09
CA ASP A 86 -18.28 22.25 4.41
C ASP A 86 -18.73 21.95 5.85
N GLY A 87 -18.49 20.75 6.35
CA GLY A 87 -18.68 20.42 7.76
C GLY A 87 -17.79 21.25 8.67
N LEU A 88 -16.55 21.46 8.28
CA LEU A 88 -15.59 22.28 8.98
C LEU A 88 -15.88 23.79 8.81
N SER A 89 -16.35 24.25 7.63
CA SER A 89 -16.74 25.65 7.41
C SER A 89 -17.88 26.09 8.30
N LYS A 90 -18.86 25.21 8.55
CA LYS A 90 -19.96 25.47 9.51
C LYS A 90 -19.49 25.58 10.96
N ILE A 91 -18.37 24.93 11.31
CA ILE A 91 -17.69 25.09 12.59
C ILE A 91 -16.87 26.40 12.58
N TRP A 92 -16.40 26.82 11.41
CA TRP A 92 -15.55 27.99 11.21
C TRP A 92 -16.25 29.32 11.27
N ASP A 93 -17.46 29.41 10.77
CA ASP A 93 -18.30 30.59 10.94
C ASP A 93 -18.51 30.95 12.42
N LYS A 94 -18.24 29.98 13.31
CA LYS A 94 -18.27 30.18 14.77
C LYS A 94 -16.94 30.53 15.41
N VAL A 95 -15.77 30.33 14.76
CA VAL A 95 -14.43 30.44 15.38
C VAL A 95 -13.51 31.49 14.72
N GLY A 96 -13.89 32.05 13.58
CA GLY A 96 -13.36 33.33 13.09
C GLY A 96 -11.87 33.47 12.74
N GLN A 97 -11.07 32.44 12.77
CA GLN A 97 -9.65 32.47 12.33
C GLN A 97 -9.14 31.09 12.02
N ALA A 98 -8.94 30.70 10.77
CA ALA A 98 -8.05 29.60 10.46
C ALA A 98 -7.96 29.10 9.02
N LYS A 99 -7.51 29.95 8.08
CA LYS A 99 -7.10 29.43 6.76
C LYS A 99 -5.90 28.46 6.87
N GLU A 100 -5.07 28.60 7.89
CA GLU A 100 -3.90 27.71 8.12
C GLU A 100 -4.26 26.37 8.78
N VAL A 101 -5.38 26.30 9.50
CA VAL A 101 -5.84 25.09 10.18
C VAL A 101 -6.51 24.12 9.20
N VAL A 102 -7.09 24.62 8.08
CA VAL A 102 -7.74 23.76 7.06
C VAL A 102 -6.75 22.91 6.29
N GLN A 103 -5.56 23.40 6.02
CA GLN A 103 -4.50 22.60 5.41
C GLN A 103 -3.92 21.55 6.35
N SER A 104 -4.16 21.65 7.66
CA SER A 104 -3.67 20.70 8.66
C SER A 104 -4.70 19.69 9.17
N ILE A 105 -6.02 19.89 8.94
CA ILE A 105 -7.09 19.06 9.53
C ILE A 105 -7.68 18.06 8.53
N ALA A 106 -7.63 18.29 7.23
CA ALA A 106 -7.89 17.23 6.27
C ALA A 106 -6.65 16.30 6.20
N ASN A 107 -6.36 15.63 7.29
CA ASN A 107 -5.33 14.63 7.36
C ASN A 107 -5.67 13.57 6.31
N GLU A 108 -4.79 13.32 5.37
CA GLU A 108 -4.93 12.33 4.30
C GLU A 108 -5.37 10.97 4.83
N ARG A 109 -4.93 10.63 6.05
CA ARG A 109 -5.41 9.48 6.81
C ARG A 109 -6.92 9.51 7.02
N GLU A 110 -7.48 10.60 7.53
CA GLU A 110 -8.93 10.71 7.80
C GLU A 110 -9.73 10.67 6.51
N LEU A 111 -9.23 11.34 5.47
CA LEU A 111 -9.85 11.32 4.14
C LEU A 111 -9.86 9.91 3.56
N PHE A 112 -8.75 9.16 3.66
CA PHE A 112 -8.70 7.76 3.23
C PHE A 112 -9.70 6.90 4.01
N LEU A 113 -9.75 7.03 5.33
CA LEU A 113 -10.66 6.27 6.19
C LEU A 113 -12.14 6.59 5.91
N LEU A 114 -12.47 7.83 5.56
CA LEU A 114 -13.82 8.21 5.14
C LEU A 114 -14.14 7.60 3.77
N LEU A 115 -13.22 7.73 2.80
CA LEU A 115 -13.41 7.17 1.47
C LEU A 115 -13.54 5.64 1.51
N SER A 116 -12.79 4.97 2.37
CA SER A 116 -12.84 3.51 2.50
C SER A 116 -14.20 2.96 2.95
N LYS A 117 -15.04 3.79 3.59
CA LYS A 117 -16.42 3.41 3.96
C LYS A 117 -17.34 3.32 2.74
N GLU A 118 -16.99 4.00 1.66
CA GLU A 118 -17.73 4.00 0.40
C GLU A 118 -17.30 2.87 -0.55
N PHE A 119 -16.30 2.08 -0.16
CA PHE A 119 -15.85 0.98 -0.98
C PHE A 119 -16.90 -0.13 -1.01
N THR A 120 -17.24 -0.59 -2.21
CA THR A 120 -18.20 -1.68 -2.48
C THR A 120 -17.53 -2.94 -2.99
N SER A 121 -16.23 -2.88 -3.26
CA SER A 121 -15.37 -3.98 -3.72
C SER A 121 -14.02 -3.90 -3.02
N VAL A 122 -13.28 -5.00 -3.06
CA VAL A 122 -11.96 -5.06 -2.41
C VAL A 122 -10.97 -4.10 -3.10
N HIS A 123 -10.32 -3.30 -2.29
CA HIS A 123 -9.19 -2.44 -2.63
C HIS A 123 -7.92 -3.04 -2.03
N ILE A 124 -6.87 -3.11 -2.82
CA ILE A 124 -5.60 -3.73 -2.40
C ILE A 124 -4.54 -2.64 -2.27
N ILE A 125 -3.98 -2.50 -1.08
CA ILE A 125 -2.84 -1.64 -0.81
C ILE A 125 -1.58 -2.52 -0.79
N VAL A 126 -0.71 -2.32 -1.76
CA VAL A 126 0.58 -3.01 -1.83
C VAL A 126 1.65 -2.09 -1.22
N ILE A 127 2.30 -2.57 -0.17
CA ILE A 127 3.46 -1.92 0.48
C ILE A 127 4.70 -2.73 0.09
N ASP A 128 5.49 -2.20 -0.84
CA ASP A 128 6.69 -2.85 -1.37
C ASP A 128 7.97 -2.25 -0.77
N ASP A 129 9.06 -2.98 -0.85
CA ASP A 129 10.38 -2.58 -0.38
C ASP A 129 10.42 -2.22 1.13
N LEU A 130 9.71 -2.97 1.98
CA LEU A 130 9.63 -2.67 3.41
C LEU A 130 11.01 -2.58 4.08
N GLU A 131 11.95 -3.44 3.69
CA GLU A 131 13.33 -3.45 4.19
C GLU A 131 14.15 -2.21 3.76
N ARG A 132 13.67 -1.47 2.74
CA ARG A 132 14.35 -0.28 2.19
C ARG A 132 13.77 1.04 2.72
N MET A 133 12.92 0.96 3.74
CA MET A 133 12.38 2.17 4.37
C MET A 133 13.49 3.05 4.94
N SER A 134 13.27 4.37 4.95
CA SER A 134 14.17 5.35 5.55
C SER A 134 14.42 5.07 7.03
N ASP A 135 15.59 5.46 7.52
CA ASP A 135 15.92 5.40 8.96
C ASP A 135 15.05 6.33 9.80
N ASP A 136 14.50 7.38 9.19
CA ASP A 136 13.59 8.31 9.84
C ASP A 136 12.20 7.72 10.12
N ILE A 137 11.88 6.55 9.52
CA ILE A 137 10.60 5.87 9.69
C ILE A 137 10.74 4.74 10.70
N ASN A 138 9.88 4.74 11.72
CA ASN A 138 9.77 3.61 12.64
C ASN A 138 8.88 2.52 12.05
N LEU A 139 9.29 1.27 12.19
CA LEU A 139 8.51 0.13 11.69
C LEU A 139 7.18 -0.04 12.44
N GLU A 140 7.14 0.36 13.72
CA GLU A 140 5.90 0.40 14.51
C GLU A 140 4.83 1.29 13.89
N ASP A 141 5.22 2.43 13.32
CA ASP A 141 4.29 3.35 12.66
C ASP A 141 3.69 2.71 11.41
N ILE A 142 4.51 2.00 10.63
CA ILE A 142 4.03 1.24 9.46
C ILE A 142 3.08 0.13 9.88
N PHE A 143 3.41 -0.61 10.92
CA PHE A 143 2.55 -1.65 11.46
C PHE A 143 1.24 -1.07 11.99
N GLY A 144 1.27 0.09 12.63
CA GLY A 144 0.07 0.81 13.05
C GLY A 144 -0.83 1.18 11.87
N ILE A 145 -0.26 1.65 10.75
CA ILE A 145 -1.00 1.94 9.52
C ILE A 145 -1.60 0.66 8.93
N ILE A 146 -0.84 -0.44 8.85
CA ILE A 146 -1.36 -1.72 8.35
C ILE A 146 -2.54 -2.20 9.20
N GLU A 147 -2.43 -2.12 10.53
CA GLU A 147 -3.52 -2.47 11.45
C GLU A 147 -4.77 -1.61 11.21
N GLU A 148 -4.60 -0.33 10.95
CA GLU A 148 -5.71 0.56 10.67
C GLU A 148 -6.37 0.25 9.31
N LEU A 149 -5.57 0.01 8.28
CA LEU A 149 -6.06 -0.39 6.95
C LEU A 149 -6.84 -1.72 7.01
N LYS A 150 -6.42 -2.67 7.84
CA LYS A 150 -7.13 -3.94 8.08
C LYS A 150 -8.52 -3.74 8.67
N GLN A 151 -8.77 -2.66 9.39
CA GLN A 151 -10.08 -2.36 9.97
C GLN A 151 -11.08 -1.84 8.92
N CYS A 152 -10.61 -1.40 7.76
CA CYS A 152 -11.48 -0.98 6.65
C CYS A 152 -12.11 -2.21 5.98
N ASN A 153 -13.44 -2.24 5.83
CA ASN A 153 -14.19 -3.45 5.41
C ASN A 153 -13.72 -4.07 4.09
N TYR A 154 -13.38 -3.23 3.12
CA TYR A 154 -13.02 -3.64 1.76
C TYR A 154 -11.55 -3.32 1.43
N VAL A 155 -10.67 -3.32 2.45
CA VAL A 155 -9.24 -3.10 2.24
C VAL A 155 -8.48 -4.36 2.60
N LYS A 156 -7.55 -4.75 1.72
CA LYS A 156 -6.55 -5.79 1.96
C LYS A 156 -5.17 -5.23 1.73
N VAL A 157 -4.22 -5.66 2.52
CA VAL A 157 -2.83 -5.20 2.46
C VAL A 157 -1.93 -6.34 2.01
N ILE A 158 -1.11 -6.08 1.00
CA ILE A 158 -0.03 -6.95 0.59
C ILE A 158 1.28 -6.25 0.95
N VAL A 159 2.07 -6.87 1.77
CA VAL A 159 3.43 -6.41 2.06
C VAL A 159 4.41 -7.26 1.25
N ILE A 160 5.41 -6.63 0.67
CA ILE A 160 6.51 -7.31 -0.03
C ILE A 160 7.81 -6.89 0.66
N ALA A 161 8.60 -7.87 1.08
CA ALA A 161 9.86 -7.60 1.76
C ALA A 161 10.91 -8.68 1.48
N ASN A 162 12.16 -8.31 1.73
CA ASN A 162 13.23 -9.23 2.09
C ASN A 162 13.51 -9.07 3.58
N THR A 163 12.84 -9.89 4.40
CA THR A 163 12.90 -9.73 5.86
C THR A 163 14.28 -9.96 6.43
N ASP A 164 15.17 -10.67 5.72
CA ASP A 164 16.56 -10.87 6.15
C ASP A 164 17.40 -9.60 6.04
N GLU A 165 16.99 -8.66 5.17
CA GLU A 165 17.68 -7.39 4.95
C GLU A 165 17.09 -6.23 5.79
N ILE A 166 16.09 -6.50 6.60
CA ILE A 166 15.60 -5.50 7.56
C ILE A 166 16.73 -5.20 8.56
N GLN A 167 17.05 -3.91 8.72
CA GLN A 167 18.08 -3.43 9.64
C GLN A 167 17.90 -4.01 11.05
N SER A 168 18.99 -4.36 11.72
CA SER A 168 18.97 -5.10 12.99
C SER A 168 18.08 -4.48 14.06
N GLY A 169 18.06 -3.15 14.20
CA GLY A 169 17.20 -2.45 15.15
C GLY A 169 15.70 -2.58 14.82
N LYS A 170 15.34 -2.51 13.55
CA LYS A 170 13.97 -2.67 13.05
C LYS A 170 13.57 -4.15 13.00
N LYS A 171 14.53 -5.06 12.85
CA LYS A 171 14.27 -6.50 12.83
C LYS A 171 13.70 -7.01 14.16
N VAL A 172 14.19 -6.52 15.29
CA VAL A 172 13.64 -6.84 16.61
C VAL A 172 12.17 -6.42 16.72
N VAL A 173 11.83 -5.25 16.18
CA VAL A 173 10.45 -4.77 16.11
C VAL A 173 9.61 -5.64 15.19
N PHE A 174 10.14 -5.99 14.01
CA PHE A 174 9.48 -6.88 13.06
C PHE A 174 9.14 -8.23 13.72
N GLU A 175 10.11 -8.89 14.33
CA GLU A 175 9.93 -10.18 15.00
C GLU A 175 8.91 -10.12 16.15
N LYS A 176 8.85 -9.00 16.85
CA LYS A 176 7.93 -8.81 17.98
C LYS A 176 6.47 -8.61 17.54
N TYR A 177 6.24 -7.96 16.41
CA TYR A 177 4.91 -7.50 16.03
C TYR A 177 4.34 -8.16 14.76
N ASN A 178 5.17 -8.81 13.93
CA ASN A 178 4.75 -9.36 12.64
C ASN A 178 3.55 -10.32 12.77
N GLU A 179 3.56 -11.23 13.74
CA GLU A 179 2.50 -12.21 13.94
C GLU A 179 1.14 -11.59 14.28
N LYS A 180 1.14 -10.36 14.85
CA LYS A 180 -0.08 -9.64 15.19
C LYS A 180 -0.62 -8.86 14.01
N VAL A 181 0.28 -8.29 13.20
CA VAL A 181 -0.04 -7.36 12.10
C VAL A 181 -0.25 -8.12 10.80
N ILE A 182 0.66 -9.06 10.50
CA ILE A 182 0.66 -9.87 9.28
C ILE A 182 0.01 -11.21 9.58
N GLU A 183 -1.16 -11.45 9.01
CA GLU A 183 -1.94 -12.66 9.30
C GLU A 183 -1.42 -13.89 8.54
N ARG A 184 -0.69 -13.67 7.45
CA ARG A 184 -0.08 -14.76 6.69
C ARG A 184 1.22 -14.33 6.03
N ILE A 185 2.28 -15.11 6.21
CA ILE A 185 3.57 -14.93 5.54
C ILE A 185 3.75 -16.06 4.52
N TYR A 186 4.13 -15.67 3.31
CA TYR A 186 4.47 -16.59 2.22
C TYR A 186 5.95 -16.41 1.88
N HIS A 187 6.77 -17.42 2.21
CA HIS A 187 8.19 -17.42 1.88
C HIS A 187 8.43 -17.86 0.44
N ILE A 188 8.96 -16.95 -0.36
CA ILE A 188 9.32 -17.18 -1.77
C ILE A 188 10.79 -17.61 -1.83
N THR A 189 11.02 -18.85 -2.17
CA THR A 189 12.38 -19.47 -2.17
C THR A 189 12.87 -19.78 -3.57
N GLU A 190 12.00 -19.74 -4.58
CA GLU A 190 12.33 -20.09 -5.95
C GLU A 190 11.78 -19.03 -6.92
N ARG A 191 12.54 -18.74 -7.96
CA ARG A 191 12.12 -17.85 -9.06
C ARG A 191 10.94 -18.45 -9.83
N ALA A 192 10.22 -17.60 -10.55
CA ALA A 192 9.25 -18.02 -11.54
C ALA A 192 9.91 -18.86 -12.65
N GLU A 193 9.24 -19.91 -13.11
CA GLU A 193 9.81 -20.82 -14.14
C GLU A 193 9.96 -20.17 -15.52
N LYS A 194 9.19 -19.09 -15.78
CA LYS A 194 9.22 -18.37 -17.07
C LYS A 194 9.19 -16.86 -16.88
N VAL A 195 10.32 -16.26 -16.61
CA VAL A 195 10.55 -14.90 -17.08
C VAL A 195 10.98 -15.01 -18.54
N THR A 196 10.03 -15.08 -19.44
CA THR A 196 10.35 -14.92 -20.88
C THR A 196 10.71 -13.47 -21.09
N TRP A 197 11.96 -13.20 -21.37
CA TRP A 197 12.56 -11.90 -21.70
C TRP A 197 11.87 -11.18 -22.86
N SER A 198 10.94 -11.84 -23.57
CA SER A 198 10.18 -11.30 -24.69
C SER A 198 9.19 -10.19 -24.35
N LYS A 199 8.95 -9.90 -23.06
CA LYS A 199 8.09 -8.77 -22.63
C LYS A 199 8.86 -7.58 -22.07
N MET A 200 10.15 -7.64 -21.90
CA MET A 200 10.99 -6.46 -21.78
C MET A 200 11.19 -5.89 -23.17
N ASN A 201 10.37 -4.92 -23.58
CA ASN A 201 10.68 -3.99 -24.64
C ASN A 201 11.89 -3.12 -24.20
N ILE A 202 13.06 -3.72 -24.15
CA ILE A 202 14.29 -2.98 -24.28
C ILE A 202 14.38 -2.71 -25.78
N HIS A 203 14.01 -1.50 -26.21
CA HIS A 203 14.43 -1.00 -27.49
C HIS A 203 15.95 -1.08 -27.51
N ALA A 204 16.45 -2.08 -28.23
CA ALA A 204 17.87 -2.20 -28.58
C ALA A 204 18.17 -1.19 -29.72
N ASP A 205 18.05 0.10 -29.41
CA ASP A 205 18.48 1.18 -30.31
C ASP A 205 19.65 1.90 -29.65
N PHE A 206 20.73 1.16 -29.44
CA PHE A 206 22.05 1.70 -29.22
C PHE A 206 23.10 0.76 -29.80
N VAL A 207 23.20 0.70 -31.14
CA VAL A 207 24.43 0.41 -31.87
C VAL A 207 24.33 1.13 -33.23
N GLU A 208 24.88 2.31 -33.34
CA GLU A 208 25.77 2.73 -34.43
C GLU A 208 26.47 4.03 -33.98
#